data_64e19627e82d4d7e7101e530b13d600a
#
_entry.id   64e19627e82d4d7e7101e530b13d600a
#
_cell.length_a   1.000
_cell.length_b   1.000
_cell.length_c   1.000
_cell.angle_alpha   90.00
_cell.angle_beta   90.00
_cell.angle_gamma   90.00
#
_symmetry.space_group_name_H-M   'P 1'
#
loop_
_entity.id
_entity.type
_entity.pdbx_description
1 polymer ?
#
loop_
_entity_poly.entity_id
_entity_poly.type
_entity_poly.pdbx_seq_one_letter_code
_entity_poly.pdbx_strand_id
1 'polypeptide(L)'
;IRELGGSVSRMAEELKARIGEITREKGERDAIFAALSEGVVVLDVDENIIDTNRAARRIFQIKGDPRKQPVGALLRNEALADFLKRLREGGEPAEAEFPFSLPSGDKQLRVRGCTLRWNGNDRQGILLVFYDMTQLRKLENFRRDFVANVSHEIKTPLTVIRGAVETLQDGAINEPES
;
A
#
# COMPACT_ATOMS: atom_id res chain seq x y z
N ILE A 1 9.69 -18.44 -59.33
CA ILE A 1 8.49 -18.79 -58.49
C ILE A 1 8.84 -19.65 -57.29
N ARG A 2 9.84 -20.58 -57.34
CA ARG A 2 10.28 -21.43 -56.21
C ARG A 2 11.06 -20.65 -55.13
N GLU A 3 11.85 -19.65 -55.49
CA GLU A 3 12.63 -18.85 -54.55
C GLU A 3 11.77 -17.87 -53.72
N LEU A 4 10.70 -17.33 -54.32
CA LEU A 4 9.76 -16.48 -53.63
C LEU A 4 8.99 -17.23 -52.50
N GLY A 5 8.62 -18.49 -52.76
CA GLY A 5 7.94 -19.33 -51.76
C GLY A 5 8.83 -19.61 -50.52
N GLY A 6 10.13 -19.85 -50.74
CA GLY A 6 11.06 -20.08 -49.66
C GLY A 6 11.38 -18.84 -48.78
N SER A 7 11.35 -17.64 -49.41
CA SER A 7 11.55 -16.38 -48.69
C SER A 7 10.32 -16.01 -47.83
N VAL A 8 9.12 -16.24 -48.39
CA VAL A 8 7.85 -15.99 -47.65
C VAL A 8 7.69 -16.96 -46.48
N SER A 9 8.02 -18.25 -46.64
CA SER A 9 8.00 -19.24 -45.56
C SER A 9 8.98 -18.86 -44.44
N ARG A 10 10.21 -18.44 -44.75
CA ARG A 10 11.19 -17.99 -43.77
C ARG A 10 10.74 -16.76 -43.01
N MET A 11 10.18 -15.75 -43.69
CA MET A 11 9.59 -14.57 -43.08
C MET A 11 8.44 -14.94 -42.12
N ALA A 12 7.57 -15.86 -42.53
CA ALA A 12 6.46 -16.32 -41.71
C ALA A 12 6.93 -17.03 -40.44
N GLU A 13 7.99 -17.86 -40.51
CA GLU A 13 8.59 -18.53 -39.35
C GLU A 13 9.27 -17.54 -38.43
N GLU A 14 10.01 -16.57 -38.95
CA GLU A 14 10.67 -15.51 -38.17
C GLU A 14 9.64 -14.59 -37.50
N LEU A 15 8.55 -14.22 -38.17
CA LEU A 15 7.45 -13.48 -37.57
C LEU A 15 6.78 -14.26 -36.45
N LYS A 16 6.52 -15.56 -36.64
CA LYS A 16 5.94 -16.45 -35.65
C LYS A 16 6.82 -16.58 -34.41
N ALA A 17 8.14 -16.71 -34.61
CA ALA A 17 9.12 -16.75 -33.51
C ALA A 17 9.12 -15.44 -32.70
N ARG A 18 9.14 -14.28 -33.37
CA ARG A 18 9.07 -12.95 -32.71
C ARG A 18 7.76 -12.73 -31.96
N ILE A 19 6.63 -13.11 -32.56
CA ILE A 19 5.32 -13.03 -31.88
C ILE A 19 5.32 -13.92 -30.64
N GLY A 20 5.88 -15.13 -30.72
CA GLY A 20 6.00 -16.05 -29.60
C GLY A 20 6.83 -15.46 -28.46
N GLU A 21 7.98 -14.84 -28.77
CA GLU A 21 8.86 -14.19 -27.81
C GLU A 21 8.19 -13.00 -27.12
N ILE A 22 7.57 -12.09 -27.87
CA ILE A 22 6.82 -10.95 -27.33
C ILE A 22 5.67 -11.41 -26.44
N THR A 23 4.97 -12.48 -26.83
CA THR A 23 3.86 -13.03 -26.05
C THR A 23 4.34 -13.63 -24.73
N ARG A 24 5.48 -14.31 -24.75
CA ARG A 24 6.11 -14.88 -23.55
C ARG A 24 6.57 -13.78 -22.58
N GLU A 25 7.30 -12.78 -23.07
CA GLU A 25 7.77 -11.65 -22.25
C GLU A 25 6.60 -10.88 -21.62
N LYS A 26 5.52 -10.68 -22.39
CA LYS A 26 4.31 -10.05 -21.87
C LYS A 26 3.67 -10.91 -20.78
N GLY A 27 3.56 -12.22 -21.00
CA GLY A 27 3.00 -13.14 -20.01
C GLY A 27 3.81 -13.19 -18.71
N GLU A 28 5.13 -13.18 -18.79
CA GLU A 28 6.00 -13.12 -17.61
C GLU A 28 5.81 -11.81 -16.82
N ARG A 29 5.75 -10.66 -17.50
CA ARG A 29 5.46 -9.37 -16.86
C ARG A 29 4.09 -9.33 -16.21
N ASP A 30 3.07 -9.82 -16.90
CA ASP A 30 1.70 -9.88 -16.38
C ASP A 30 1.61 -10.79 -15.15
N ALA A 31 2.33 -11.91 -15.16
CA ALA A 31 2.40 -12.83 -14.02
C ALA A 31 3.07 -12.20 -12.80
N ILE A 32 4.20 -11.50 -12.98
CA ILE A 32 4.90 -10.77 -11.91
C ILE A 32 3.98 -9.69 -11.35
N PHE A 33 3.37 -8.88 -12.23
CA PHE A 33 2.46 -7.81 -11.83
C PHE A 33 1.25 -8.33 -11.04
N ALA A 34 0.71 -9.48 -11.44
CA ALA A 34 -0.41 -10.12 -10.75
C ALA A 34 0.00 -10.77 -9.41
N ALA A 35 1.25 -11.20 -9.27
CA ALA A 35 1.78 -11.87 -8.08
C ALA A 35 2.15 -10.89 -6.94
N LEU A 36 2.30 -9.60 -7.22
CA LEU A 36 2.59 -8.60 -6.20
C LEU A 36 1.49 -8.59 -5.14
N SER A 37 1.91 -8.59 -3.86
CA SER A 37 1.00 -8.50 -2.70
C SER A 37 0.45 -7.10 -2.51
N GLU A 38 1.24 -6.11 -2.91
CA GLU A 38 0.92 -4.69 -2.89
C GLU A 38 -0.05 -4.33 -4.01
N GLY A 39 -0.99 -3.44 -3.73
CA GLY A 39 -1.90 -2.91 -4.75
C GLY A 39 -1.16 -1.96 -5.68
N VAL A 40 -1.15 -2.25 -6.98
CA VAL A 40 -0.52 -1.37 -7.97
C VAL A 40 -1.58 -0.80 -8.90
N VAL A 41 -1.53 0.52 -9.08
CA VAL A 41 -2.41 1.27 -9.98
C VAL A 41 -1.54 2.16 -10.88
N VAL A 42 -1.78 2.09 -12.18
CA VAL A 42 -1.09 2.92 -13.17
C VAL A 42 -2.10 3.88 -13.79
N LEU A 43 -1.75 5.17 -13.78
CA LEU A 43 -2.59 6.25 -14.27
C LEU A 43 -1.95 6.93 -15.49
N ASP A 44 -2.79 7.49 -16.35
CA ASP A 44 -2.37 8.41 -17.40
C ASP A 44 -2.23 9.85 -16.87
N VAL A 45 -1.95 10.80 -17.78
CA VAL A 45 -1.79 12.23 -17.47
C VAL A 45 -3.08 12.89 -16.95
N ASP A 46 -4.23 12.32 -17.29
CA ASP A 46 -5.56 12.80 -16.91
C ASP A 46 -6.11 12.07 -15.69
N GLU A 47 -5.24 11.30 -14.99
CA GLU A 47 -5.57 10.48 -13.81
C GLU A 47 -6.58 9.35 -14.11
N ASN A 48 -6.70 8.93 -15.38
CA ASN A 48 -7.48 7.75 -15.70
C ASN A 48 -6.64 6.49 -15.49
N ILE A 49 -7.28 5.44 -15.05
CA ILE A 49 -6.64 4.16 -14.81
C ILE A 49 -6.24 3.50 -16.12
N ILE A 50 -4.95 3.29 -16.33
CA ILE A 50 -4.40 2.48 -17.41
C ILE A 50 -4.46 1.01 -17.06
N ASP A 51 -3.98 0.67 -15.84
CA ASP A 51 -3.95 -0.71 -15.37
C ASP A 51 -3.96 -0.84 -13.85
N THR A 52 -4.38 -2.01 -13.36
CA THR A 52 -4.40 -2.37 -11.95
C THR A 52 -4.06 -3.84 -11.79
N ASN A 53 -3.24 -4.18 -10.78
CA ASN A 53 -2.95 -5.57 -10.48
C ASN A 53 -4.09 -6.23 -9.66
N ARG A 54 -3.95 -7.55 -9.45
CA ARG A 54 -4.92 -8.34 -8.68
C ARG A 54 -5.05 -7.85 -7.23
N ALA A 55 -3.95 -7.43 -6.60
CA ALA A 55 -3.95 -6.95 -5.22
C ALA A 55 -4.72 -5.63 -5.08
N ALA A 56 -4.52 -4.65 -5.99
CA ALA A 56 -5.29 -3.40 -6.00
C ALA A 56 -6.80 -3.67 -6.15
N ARG A 57 -7.19 -4.54 -7.08
CA ARG A 57 -8.60 -4.92 -7.26
C ARG A 57 -9.21 -5.53 -6.00
N ARG A 58 -8.44 -6.33 -5.25
CA ARG A 58 -8.86 -6.93 -3.97
C ARG A 58 -8.94 -5.90 -2.85
N ILE A 59 -7.93 -5.03 -2.71
CA ILE A 59 -7.89 -3.99 -1.68
C ILE A 59 -9.10 -3.07 -1.81
N PHE A 60 -9.35 -2.57 -3.03
CA PHE A 60 -10.40 -1.59 -3.32
C PHE A 60 -11.73 -2.22 -3.76
N GLN A 61 -11.82 -3.56 -3.78
CA GLN A 61 -13.01 -4.30 -4.20
C GLN A 61 -13.55 -3.88 -5.57
N ILE A 62 -12.64 -3.63 -6.51
CA ILE A 62 -12.98 -3.17 -7.85
C ILE A 62 -13.72 -4.29 -8.61
N LYS A 63 -14.94 -3.99 -9.01
CA LYS A 63 -15.76 -4.87 -9.85
C LYS A 63 -15.66 -4.43 -11.30
N GLY A 64 -15.46 -5.41 -12.20
CA GLY A 64 -15.36 -5.14 -13.64
C GLY A 64 -13.98 -4.61 -14.06
N ASP A 65 -13.93 -3.92 -15.19
CA ASP A 65 -12.72 -3.32 -15.75
C ASP A 65 -12.63 -1.83 -15.36
N PRO A 66 -11.64 -1.44 -14.54
CA PRO A 66 -11.49 -0.05 -14.11
C PRO A 66 -10.79 0.84 -15.14
N ARG A 67 -10.28 0.28 -16.24
CA ARG A 67 -9.51 1.02 -17.23
C ARG A 67 -10.30 2.18 -17.82
N LYS A 68 -9.63 3.29 -18.10
CA LYS A 68 -10.20 4.54 -18.61
C LYS A 68 -11.17 5.24 -17.66
N GLN A 69 -11.31 4.77 -16.41
CA GLN A 69 -12.08 5.47 -15.40
C GLN A 69 -11.17 6.39 -14.60
N PRO A 70 -11.62 7.60 -14.21
CA PRO A 70 -10.86 8.46 -13.33
C PRO A 70 -10.62 7.77 -11.96
N VAL A 71 -9.37 7.82 -11.47
CA VAL A 71 -9.02 7.20 -10.18
C VAL A 71 -9.83 7.80 -9.03
N GLY A 72 -10.14 9.09 -9.07
CA GLY A 72 -10.96 9.76 -8.06
C GLY A 72 -12.42 9.28 -8.01
N ALA A 73 -12.97 8.76 -9.12
CA ALA A 73 -14.30 8.14 -9.13
C ALA A 73 -14.31 6.77 -8.41
N LEU A 74 -13.19 6.05 -8.51
CA LEU A 74 -13.03 4.71 -7.94
C LEU A 74 -12.54 4.75 -6.48
N LEU A 75 -11.55 5.61 -6.21
CA LEU A 75 -10.88 5.74 -4.92
C LEU A 75 -11.23 7.09 -4.27
N ARG A 76 -12.50 7.30 -3.93
CA ARG A 76 -13.01 8.55 -3.36
C ARG A 76 -12.29 8.92 -2.06
N ASN A 77 -11.15 9.62 -2.17
CA ASN A 77 -10.31 10.05 -1.05
C ASN A 77 -9.66 11.39 -1.38
N GLU A 78 -10.01 12.45 -0.65
CA GLU A 78 -9.50 13.80 -0.87
C GLU A 78 -7.98 13.88 -0.65
N ALA A 79 -7.47 13.18 0.36
CA ALA A 79 -6.04 13.15 0.64
C ALA A 79 -5.23 12.48 -0.49
N LEU A 80 -5.82 11.49 -1.19
CA LEU A 80 -5.23 10.92 -2.39
C LEU A 80 -5.21 11.92 -3.55
N ALA A 81 -6.26 12.71 -3.73
CA ALA A 81 -6.31 13.75 -4.76
C ALA A 81 -5.22 14.81 -4.54
N ASP A 82 -5.05 15.29 -3.30
CA ASP A 82 -3.97 16.22 -2.94
C ASP A 82 -2.58 15.60 -3.13
N PHE A 83 -2.45 14.31 -2.85
CA PHE A 83 -1.20 13.58 -3.07
C PHE A 83 -0.85 13.49 -4.55
N LEU A 84 -1.81 13.18 -5.43
CA LEU A 84 -1.63 13.13 -6.87
C LEU A 84 -1.24 14.50 -7.44
N LYS A 85 -1.87 15.58 -6.95
CA LYS A 85 -1.52 16.94 -7.33
C LYS A 85 -0.05 17.25 -7.01
N ARG A 86 0.39 16.94 -5.80
CA ARG A 86 1.80 17.15 -5.38
C ARG A 86 2.78 16.33 -6.21
N LEU A 87 2.46 15.09 -6.56
CA LEU A 87 3.30 14.25 -7.42
C LEU A 87 3.48 14.86 -8.81
N ARG A 88 2.43 15.45 -9.38
CA ARG A 88 2.51 16.11 -10.70
C ARG A 88 3.35 17.38 -10.64
N GLU A 89 3.20 18.19 -9.60
CA GLU A 89 3.92 19.46 -9.45
C GLU A 89 5.39 19.25 -9.08
N GLY A 90 5.69 18.29 -8.21
CA GLY A 90 7.04 18.03 -7.69
C GLY A 90 7.89 17.09 -8.55
N GLY A 91 7.28 16.21 -9.31
CA GLY A 91 7.97 15.21 -10.17
C GLY A 91 8.78 14.14 -9.42
N GLU A 92 8.97 14.29 -8.12
CA GLU A 92 9.74 13.35 -7.28
C GLU A 92 8.83 12.27 -6.67
N PRO A 93 9.37 11.06 -6.42
CA PRO A 93 8.65 10.03 -5.71
C PRO A 93 8.21 10.52 -4.32
N ALA A 94 6.97 10.29 -3.97
CA ALA A 94 6.41 10.68 -2.67
C ALA A 94 5.74 9.49 -1.99
N GLU A 95 5.64 9.57 -0.67
CA GLU A 95 4.98 8.55 0.16
C GLU A 95 4.08 9.24 1.18
N ALA A 96 2.92 8.66 1.44
CA ALA A 96 1.99 9.15 2.47
C ALA A 96 1.10 8.00 2.99
N GLU A 97 0.49 8.19 4.16
CA GLU A 97 -0.46 7.25 4.73
C GLU A 97 -1.84 7.90 4.82
N PHE A 98 -2.85 7.17 4.39
CA PHE A 98 -4.22 7.64 4.43
C PHE A 98 -5.17 6.58 5.00
N PRO A 99 -6.20 6.98 5.75
CA PRO A 99 -7.34 6.13 6.00
C PRO A 99 -8.21 6.06 4.73
N PHE A 100 -8.65 4.85 4.39
CA PHE A 100 -9.62 4.61 3.33
C PHE A 100 -10.85 3.94 3.93
N SER A 101 -12.01 4.56 3.75
CA SER A 101 -13.29 3.93 4.09
C SER A 101 -13.80 3.15 2.89
N LEU A 102 -13.73 1.83 2.99
CA LEU A 102 -14.13 0.90 1.95
C LEU A 102 -15.37 0.12 2.40
N PRO A 103 -16.14 -0.46 1.47
CA PRO A 103 -17.29 -1.29 1.83
C PRO A 103 -16.95 -2.48 2.73
N SER A 104 -15.68 -2.94 2.70
CA SER A 104 -15.15 -3.99 3.58
C SER A 104 -14.72 -3.51 4.96
N GLY A 105 -14.85 -2.24 5.25
CA GLY A 105 -14.37 -1.58 6.46
C GLY A 105 -13.19 -0.65 6.22
N ASP A 106 -12.83 0.10 7.25
CA ASP A 106 -11.75 1.07 7.19
C ASP A 106 -10.40 0.37 7.08
N LYS A 107 -9.56 0.89 6.20
CA LYS A 107 -8.18 0.44 5.97
C LYS A 107 -7.21 1.60 6.16
N GLN A 108 -6.04 1.28 6.71
CA GLN A 108 -4.89 2.17 6.74
C GLN A 108 -3.96 1.78 5.60
N LEU A 109 -3.89 2.62 4.57
CA LEU A 109 -3.05 2.36 3.41
C LEU A 109 -1.88 3.34 3.37
N ARG A 110 -0.68 2.80 3.19
CA ARG A 110 0.50 3.56 2.81
C ARG A 110 0.54 3.58 1.30
N VAL A 111 0.68 4.76 0.72
CA VAL A 111 0.69 4.96 -0.73
C VAL A 111 2.04 5.54 -1.12
N ARG A 112 2.73 4.89 -2.04
CA ARG A 112 3.93 5.40 -2.69
C ARG A 112 3.61 5.71 -4.13
N GLY A 113 3.96 6.92 -4.57
CA GLY A 113 3.71 7.37 -5.94
C GLY A 113 4.98 7.84 -6.61
N CYS A 114 5.08 7.60 -7.90
CA CYS A 114 6.12 8.20 -8.75
C CYS A 114 5.56 8.49 -10.15
N THR A 115 6.16 9.46 -10.81
CA THR A 115 5.86 9.77 -12.20
C THR A 115 6.56 8.77 -13.13
N LEU A 116 5.85 8.34 -14.16
CA LEU A 116 6.37 7.47 -15.22
C LEU A 116 6.50 8.26 -16.52
N ARG A 117 7.61 8.06 -17.23
CA ARG A 117 7.79 8.58 -18.59
C ARG A 117 7.79 7.41 -19.57
N TRP A 118 6.90 7.44 -20.55
CA TRP A 118 6.90 6.44 -21.64
C TRP A 118 7.76 6.91 -22.81
N ASN A 119 8.53 5.97 -23.37
CA ASN A 119 9.46 6.17 -24.47
C ASN A 119 9.08 7.28 -25.46
N GLY A 120 9.88 8.35 -25.54
CA GLY A 120 9.93 9.30 -26.63
C GLY A 120 8.76 10.27 -26.80
N ASN A 121 7.69 10.11 -26.03
CA ASN A 121 6.58 11.07 -25.99
C ASN A 121 6.53 11.70 -24.58
N ASP A 122 6.27 13.00 -24.52
CA ASP A 122 6.10 13.79 -23.28
C ASP A 122 4.93 13.32 -22.38
N ARG A 123 4.40 12.13 -22.64
CA ARG A 123 3.31 11.54 -21.85
C ARG A 123 3.88 11.03 -20.53
N GLN A 124 3.55 11.78 -19.49
CA GLN A 124 3.80 11.38 -18.12
C GLN A 124 2.60 10.61 -17.59
N GLY A 125 2.84 9.53 -16.89
CA GLY A 125 1.83 8.84 -16.09
C GLY A 125 2.24 8.80 -14.64
N ILE A 126 1.40 8.20 -13.81
CA ILE A 126 1.67 8.02 -12.37
C ILE A 126 1.56 6.55 -12.04
N LEU A 127 2.56 6.04 -11.32
CA LEU A 127 2.51 4.74 -10.67
C LEU A 127 2.20 4.94 -9.19
N LEU A 128 1.17 4.26 -8.71
CA LEU A 128 0.80 4.20 -7.29
C LEU A 128 0.96 2.77 -6.78
N VAL A 129 1.63 2.64 -5.64
CA VAL A 129 1.76 1.37 -4.92
C VAL A 129 1.12 1.53 -3.55
N PHE A 130 0.17 0.65 -3.23
CA PHE A 130 -0.62 0.67 -2.01
C PHE A 130 -0.23 -0.50 -1.12
N TYR A 131 0.17 -0.20 0.10
CA TYR A 131 0.50 -1.16 1.15
C TYR A 131 -0.61 -1.16 2.20
N ASP A 132 -1.24 -2.30 2.44
CA ASP A 132 -2.26 -2.45 3.48
C ASP A 132 -1.59 -2.58 4.86
N MET A 133 -1.56 -1.49 5.62
CA MET A 133 -0.95 -1.40 6.95
C MET A 133 -1.95 -1.69 8.07
N THR A 134 -3.19 -2.06 7.74
CA THR A 134 -4.31 -2.15 8.70
C THR A 134 -3.99 -3.10 9.86
N GLN A 135 -3.48 -4.29 9.58
CA GLN A 135 -3.15 -5.25 10.64
C GLN A 135 -1.95 -4.80 11.48
N LEU A 136 -0.94 -4.25 10.84
CA LEU A 136 0.24 -3.72 11.55
C LEU A 136 -0.16 -2.60 12.50
N ARG A 137 -0.97 -1.64 12.05
CA ARG A 137 -1.47 -0.55 12.88
C ARG A 137 -2.34 -1.03 14.06
N LYS A 138 -3.20 -2.03 13.81
CA LYS A 138 -3.97 -2.66 14.90
C LYS A 138 -3.08 -3.29 15.95
N LEU A 139 -2.04 -4.01 15.54
CA LEU A 139 -1.08 -4.65 16.46
C LEU A 139 -0.27 -3.61 17.26
N GLU A 140 0.20 -2.54 16.60
CA GLU A 140 0.92 -1.45 17.26
C GLU A 140 0.05 -0.74 18.30
N ASN A 141 -1.22 -0.45 17.98
CA ASN A 141 -2.16 0.15 18.90
C ASN A 141 -2.45 -0.79 20.08
N PHE A 142 -2.73 -2.07 19.81
CA PHE A 142 -2.93 -3.07 20.87
C PHE A 142 -1.72 -3.16 21.81
N ARG A 143 -0.50 -3.18 21.25
CA ARG A 143 0.73 -3.19 22.09
C ARG A 143 0.83 -1.94 22.94
N ARG A 144 0.52 -0.77 22.40
CA ARG A 144 0.57 0.50 23.16
C ARG A 144 -0.43 0.50 24.29
N ASP A 145 -1.67 0.13 24.01
CA ASP A 145 -2.76 0.08 24.98
C ASP A 145 -2.47 -0.96 26.07
N PHE A 146 -1.92 -2.11 25.69
CA PHE A 146 -1.51 -3.14 26.64
C PHE A 146 -0.45 -2.62 27.61
N VAL A 147 0.62 -1.99 27.12
CA VAL A 147 1.68 -1.42 27.98
C VAL A 147 1.13 -0.34 28.90
N ALA A 148 0.26 0.53 28.41
CA ALA A 148 -0.38 1.57 29.21
C ALA A 148 -1.23 0.97 30.33
N ASN A 149 -2.10 0.01 30.00
CA ASN A 149 -2.99 -0.65 30.97
C ASN A 149 -2.19 -1.43 32.02
N VAL A 150 -1.20 -2.23 31.62
CA VAL A 150 -0.33 -2.95 32.56
C VAL A 150 0.39 -1.99 33.52
N SER A 151 0.88 -0.86 32.98
CA SER A 151 1.54 0.16 33.81
C SER A 151 0.59 0.74 34.85
N HIS A 152 -0.65 1.01 34.52
CA HIS A 152 -1.68 1.48 35.46
C HIS A 152 -2.04 0.42 36.48
N GLU A 153 -2.25 -0.82 36.07
CA GLU A 153 -2.62 -1.94 36.91
C GLU A 153 -1.51 -2.30 37.93
N ILE A 154 -0.22 -2.12 37.57
CA ILE A 154 0.90 -2.32 38.48
C ILE A 154 1.08 -1.14 39.45
N LYS A 155 0.86 0.09 38.99
CA LYS A 155 1.04 1.29 39.81
C LYS A 155 0.11 1.32 41.05
N THR A 156 -1.13 0.87 40.87
CA THR A 156 -2.14 0.86 41.93
C THR A 156 -1.70 0.01 43.16
N PRO A 157 -1.39 -1.30 43.02
CA PRO A 157 -0.94 -2.09 44.18
C PRO A 157 0.40 -1.62 44.75
N LEU A 158 1.32 -1.13 43.91
CA LEU A 158 2.59 -0.57 44.41
C LEU A 158 2.36 0.66 45.30
N THR A 159 1.40 1.51 44.96
CA THR A 159 1.04 2.67 45.77
C THR A 159 0.46 2.24 47.11
N VAL A 160 -0.38 1.21 47.14
CA VAL A 160 -0.94 0.65 48.38
C VAL A 160 0.14 0.04 49.24
N ILE A 161 1.05 -0.76 48.66
CA ILE A 161 2.18 -1.37 49.39
C ILE A 161 3.07 -0.28 49.97
N ARG A 162 3.41 0.75 49.18
CA ARG A 162 4.22 1.86 49.64
C ARG A 162 3.59 2.59 50.82
N GLY A 163 2.30 2.90 50.74
CA GLY A 163 1.57 3.54 51.83
C GLY A 163 1.54 2.69 53.11
N ALA A 164 1.35 1.37 52.96
CA ALA A 164 1.39 0.47 54.11
C ALA A 164 2.79 0.44 54.79
N VAL A 165 3.85 0.41 53.97
CA VAL A 165 5.24 0.45 54.51
C VAL A 165 5.54 1.77 55.19
N GLU A 166 5.13 2.92 54.61
CA GLU A 166 5.28 4.23 55.21
C GLU A 166 4.55 4.32 56.55
N THR A 167 3.33 3.80 56.64
CA THR A 167 2.54 3.74 57.88
C THR A 167 3.21 2.89 58.96
N LEU A 168 3.77 1.74 58.58
CA LEU A 168 4.51 0.88 59.53
C LEU A 168 5.80 1.53 60.02
N GLN A 169 6.52 2.24 59.19
CA GLN A 169 7.72 2.97 59.57
C GLN A 169 7.41 4.11 60.56
N ASP A 170 6.37 4.89 60.27
CA ASP A 170 5.93 5.98 61.14
C ASP A 170 5.38 5.48 62.47
N GLY A 171 4.67 4.32 62.48
CA GLY A 171 4.17 3.69 63.69
C GLY A 171 5.29 3.10 64.58
N ALA A 172 6.34 2.55 63.96
CA ALA A 172 7.49 2.00 64.69
C ALA A 172 8.36 3.09 65.35
N ILE A 173 8.30 4.32 64.87
CA ILE A 173 9.04 5.46 65.48
C ILE A 173 8.27 6.04 66.63
N ASN A 174 6.96 5.83 66.74
CA ASN A 174 6.10 6.42 67.79
C ASN A 174 5.82 5.50 69.00
N GLU A 175 6.41 4.28 69.14
CA GLU A 175 6.37 3.52 70.32
C GLU A 175 7.59 3.93 71.18
N PRO A 176 7.43 4.74 72.28
CA PRO A 176 8.49 4.95 73.21
C PRO A 176 8.69 3.65 74.05
N GLU A 177 9.90 3.15 74.06
CA GLU A 177 10.33 2.08 75.00
C GLU A 177 9.86 2.43 76.38
N SER A 178 8.99 1.61 77.01
CA SER A 178 8.57 1.63 78.37
C SER A 178 9.38 0.59 79.17
#